data_d6f996bcd9509a27bba50b03ed84bc37
#
_entry.id   d6f996bcd9509a27bba50b03ed84bc37
#
_cell.length_a   1.000
_cell.length_b   1.000
_cell.length_c   1.000
_cell.angle_alpha   90.00
_cell.angle_beta   90.00
_cell.angle_gamma   90.00
#
_symmetry.space_group_name_H-M   'P 1'
#
loop_
_entity.id
_entity.type
_entity.pdbx_description
1 polymer ?
#
loop_
_entity_poly.entity_id
_entity_poly.type
_entity_poly.pdbx_seq_one_letter_code
_entity_poly.pdbx_strand_id
1 'polypeptide(L)'
;MKSWFASLVNKGAAPLPIGVDFAAQRLNMLQGASGPGGLAVRAAVSLPYPLERAQLLADPRRLKTFVREALAAAPFAGRRVVSVLAPSEVRILPLTVHVPEAQSEPQAVAKAVRDQLGAAATESVVDYYQVRSVDAAGPEKQVLAAVAASNKVLTYLETLRGAGLEPVALDIGPAAIARLLAAMQDDFEQSVLLINFGASKSYLTVIWGRRLMLDREIDFGEMQLVDRLSRALGLSPDVALALLREHGIGTLAGAPHGAGAAPDIGRTVREILYQEFAALAEELVRTQVYVASRTRGSVVSRVYLNGSVARYRHIQERVEELVRLPVELLDPFKAFQGAPMAAPVGDTHGIALAAGLALRGEAHG
;
A
#
# COMPACT_ATOMS: atom_id res chain seq x y z
N MET A 1 34.93 18.13 -9.61
CA MET A 1 34.85 17.54 -10.97
C MET A 1 34.04 16.24 -11.02
N LYS A 2 33.00 16.03 -10.18
CA LYS A 2 32.20 14.78 -10.14
C LYS A 2 30.71 14.95 -10.49
N SER A 3 30.26 16.17 -10.84
CA SER A 3 28.82 16.43 -11.07
C SER A 3 28.38 16.46 -12.54
N TRP A 4 29.30 16.51 -13.48
CA TRP A 4 28.95 16.71 -14.90
C TRP A 4 28.66 15.40 -15.65
N PHE A 5 29.29 14.31 -15.26
CA PHE A 5 29.06 13.00 -15.91
C PHE A 5 27.69 12.36 -15.57
N ALA A 6 27.13 12.63 -14.39
CA ALA A 6 25.79 12.15 -14.02
C ALA A 6 24.66 12.80 -14.83
N SER A 7 24.89 14.03 -15.35
CA SER A 7 23.92 14.78 -16.18
C SER A 7 23.86 14.31 -17.63
N LEU A 8 24.86 13.62 -18.13
CA LEU A 8 24.95 13.20 -19.55
C LEU A 8 24.31 11.83 -19.83
N VAL A 9 24.22 10.95 -18.84
CA VAL A 9 23.68 9.60 -19.01
C VAL A 9 22.14 9.58 -19.07
N ASN A 10 21.46 10.66 -18.66
CA ASN A 10 20.01 10.67 -18.47
C ASN A 10 19.21 11.57 -19.42
N LYS A 11 19.81 12.05 -20.53
CA LYS A 11 19.13 12.92 -21.51
C LYS A 11 18.01 12.25 -22.33
N GLY A 12 17.74 10.96 -22.14
CA GLY A 12 16.72 10.20 -22.88
C GLY A 12 15.60 9.59 -22.00
N ALA A 13 15.63 9.77 -20.68
CA ALA A 13 14.63 9.14 -19.82
C ALA A 13 13.34 10.00 -19.75
N ALA A 14 12.21 9.44 -20.22
CA ALA A 14 10.91 10.10 -20.17
C ALA A 14 10.34 10.02 -18.74
N PRO A 15 9.94 11.16 -18.15
CA PRO A 15 9.33 11.16 -16.82
C PRO A 15 7.93 10.55 -16.87
N LEU A 16 7.64 9.63 -15.94
CA LEU A 16 6.31 9.12 -15.70
C LEU A 16 5.47 10.14 -14.91
N PRO A 17 4.13 9.97 -14.83
CA PRO A 17 3.32 10.73 -13.90
C PRO A 17 3.83 10.55 -12.46
N ILE A 18 3.65 11.58 -11.63
CA ILE A 18 4.00 11.55 -10.22
C ILE A 18 2.92 10.75 -9.48
N GLY A 19 3.28 9.69 -8.77
CA GLY A 19 2.42 9.04 -7.81
C GLY A 19 2.28 9.92 -6.57
N VAL A 20 1.04 10.28 -6.19
CA VAL A 20 0.74 11.18 -5.08
C VAL A 20 -0.22 10.50 -4.11
N ASP A 21 0.24 10.31 -2.88
CA ASP A 21 -0.52 9.74 -1.78
C ASP A 21 -0.60 10.76 -0.63
N PHE A 22 -1.80 11.29 -0.38
CA PHE A 22 -2.10 12.05 0.82
C PHE A 22 -2.41 11.08 1.98
N ALA A 23 -1.38 10.41 2.50
CA ALA A 23 -1.49 9.47 3.61
C ALA A 23 -2.02 10.11 4.89
N ALA A 24 -2.18 9.33 5.98
CA ALA A 24 -2.79 9.85 7.22
C ALA A 24 -2.03 11.03 7.83
N GLN A 25 -0.69 10.98 7.84
CA GLN A 25 0.15 11.97 8.53
C GLN A 25 1.15 12.67 7.61
N ARG A 26 1.27 12.26 6.35
CA ARG A 26 2.33 12.69 5.42
C ARG A 26 1.83 12.75 3.99
N LEU A 27 2.43 13.63 3.20
CA LEU A 27 2.34 13.60 1.75
C LEU A 27 3.49 12.75 1.23
N ASN A 28 3.19 11.69 0.51
CA ASN A 28 4.16 10.85 -0.19
C ASN A 28 4.07 11.11 -1.70
N MET A 29 5.20 11.37 -2.32
CA MET A 29 5.28 11.58 -3.76
C MET A 29 6.49 10.82 -4.31
N LEU A 30 6.29 10.09 -5.42
CA LEU A 30 7.35 9.43 -6.15
C LEU A 30 7.16 9.60 -7.65
N GLN A 31 8.23 9.84 -8.38
CA GLN A 31 8.25 9.88 -9.84
C GLN A 31 9.30 8.93 -10.38
N GLY A 32 8.88 8.03 -11.27
CA GLY A 32 9.77 7.23 -12.09
C GLY A 32 10.17 7.95 -13.37
N ALA A 33 11.20 7.45 -14.01
CA ALA A 33 11.57 7.79 -15.37
C ALA A 33 11.97 6.53 -16.12
N SER A 34 11.40 6.34 -17.32
CA SER A 34 11.70 5.20 -18.19
C SER A 34 12.75 5.59 -19.22
N GLY A 35 13.77 4.76 -19.41
CA GLY A 35 14.86 5.02 -20.32
C GLY A 35 15.59 3.74 -20.75
N PRO A 36 16.67 3.84 -21.56
CA PRO A 36 17.41 2.68 -22.06
C PRO A 36 17.97 1.76 -20.96
N GLY A 37 18.19 2.30 -19.76
CA GLY A 37 18.66 1.55 -18.59
C GLY A 37 17.53 0.97 -17.73
N GLY A 38 16.28 0.93 -18.23
CA GLY A 38 15.11 0.52 -17.50
C GLY A 38 14.42 1.66 -16.73
N LEU A 39 13.59 1.29 -15.78
CA LEU A 39 12.84 2.22 -14.93
C LEU A 39 13.70 2.66 -13.74
N ALA A 40 13.89 3.97 -13.58
CA ALA A 40 14.65 4.54 -12.46
C ALA A 40 13.79 5.49 -11.62
N VAL A 41 14.13 5.64 -10.34
CA VAL A 41 13.53 6.68 -9.49
C VAL A 41 14.12 8.03 -9.87
N ARG A 42 13.26 8.94 -10.34
CA ARG A 42 13.62 10.32 -10.64
C ARG A 42 13.62 11.21 -9.41
N ALA A 43 12.56 11.13 -8.62
CA ALA A 43 12.36 11.94 -7.43
C ALA A 43 11.46 11.19 -6.43
N ALA A 44 11.73 11.34 -5.14
CA ALA A 44 10.91 10.80 -4.07
C ALA A 44 10.90 11.74 -2.87
N VAL A 45 9.72 12.02 -2.33
CA VAL A 45 9.53 12.92 -1.19
C VAL A 45 8.47 12.33 -0.26
N SER A 46 8.75 12.38 1.05
CA SER A 46 7.78 12.07 2.09
C SER A 46 7.86 13.14 3.17
N LEU A 47 6.88 14.04 3.23
CA LEU A 47 6.86 15.19 4.13
C LEU A 47 5.69 15.11 5.10
N PRO A 48 5.91 15.36 6.40
CA PRO A 48 4.83 15.48 7.37
C PRO A 48 3.97 16.70 7.05
N TYR A 49 2.68 16.62 7.35
CA TYR A 49 1.81 17.78 7.21
C TYR A 49 2.15 18.86 8.25
N PRO A 50 2.07 20.16 7.87
CA PRO A 50 2.30 21.26 8.81
C PRO A 50 1.11 21.48 9.78
N LEU A 51 -0.03 20.83 9.51
CA LEU A 51 -1.26 20.86 10.31
C LEU A 51 -2.03 19.57 10.06
N GLU A 52 -3.18 19.39 10.70
CA GLU A 52 -4.02 18.21 10.49
C GLU A 52 -4.41 18.04 9.01
N ARG A 53 -4.35 16.80 8.50
CA ARG A 53 -4.62 16.46 7.09
C ARG A 53 -5.95 17.03 6.59
N ALA A 54 -7.02 16.86 7.37
CA ALA A 54 -8.37 17.34 6.98
C ALA A 54 -8.39 18.85 6.80
N GLN A 55 -7.76 19.61 7.71
CA GLN A 55 -7.66 21.06 7.65
C GLN A 55 -6.82 21.52 6.45
N LEU A 56 -5.72 20.82 6.16
CA LEU A 56 -4.88 21.12 5.02
C LEU A 56 -5.61 20.93 3.69
N LEU A 57 -6.32 19.80 3.54
CA LEU A 57 -7.08 19.50 2.32
C LEU A 57 -8.29 20.43 2.13
N ALA A 58 -8.84 20.98 3.21
CA ALA A 58 -9.95 21.95 3.17
C ALA A 58 -9.49 23.39 2.84
N ASP A 59 -8.19 23.70 2.92
CA ASP A 59 -7.65 25.04 2.60
C ASP A 59 -6.84 25.01 1.29
N PRO A 60 -7.44 25.43 0.16
CA PRO A 60 -6.77 25.37 -1.15
C PRO A 60 -5.47 26.18 -1.24
N ARG A 61 -5.37 27.28 -0.47
CA ARG A 61 -4.17 28.14 -0.50
C ARG A 61 -3.00 27.47 0.23
N ARG A 62 -3.26 26.94 1.41
CA ARG A 62 -2.25 26.21 2.19
C ARG A 62 -1.83 24.94 1.49
N LEU A 63 -2.79 24.17 0.97
CA LEU A 63 -2.52 22.95 0.21
C LEU A 63 -1.62 23.24 -1.01
N LYS A 64 -1.94 24.28 -1.79
CA LYS A 64 -1.13 24.69 -2.96
C LYS A 64 0.30 25.09 -2.56
N THR A 65 0.46 25.79 -1.44
CA THR A 65 1.78 26.17 -0.93
C THR A 65 2.56 24.94 -0.53
N PHE A 66 1.99 24.04 0.24
CA PHE A 66 2.63 22.82 0.71
C PHE A 66 3.00 21.87 -0.45
N VAL A 67 2.11 21.67 -1.43
CA VAL A 67 2.41 20.87 -2.63
C VAL A 67 3.54 21.48 -3.44
N ARG A 68 3.58 22.81 -3.58
CA ARG A 68 4.68 23.51 -4.26
C ARG A 68 6.01 23.30 -3.56
N GLU A 69 6.04 23.34 -2.23
CA GLU A 69 7.23 23.04 -1.41
C GLU A 69 7.67 21.60 -1.59
N ALA A 70 6.74 20.64 -1.58
CA ALA A 70 7.02 19.23 -1.84
C ALA A 70 7.61 19.00 -3.24
N LEU A 71 7.05 19.64 -4.26
CA LEU A 71 7.58 19.56 -5.63
C LEU A 71 8.96 20.20 -5.77
N ALA A 72 9.26 21.24 -4.98
CA ALA A 72 10.56 21.90 -5.00
C ALA A 72 11.65 21.13 -4.20
N ALA A 73 11.25 20.24 -3.29
CA ALA A 73 12.17 19.49 -2.44
C ALA A 73 12.96 18.42 -3.19
N ALA A 74 12.48 17.95 -4.36
CA ALA A 74 13.18 16.97 -5.19
C ALA A 74 12.96 17.29 -6.67
N PRO A 75 13.77 16.74 -7.61
CA PRO A 75 13.77 17.10 -9.02
C PRO A 75 12.60 16.49 -9.81
N PHE A 76 11.36 16.72 -9.37
CA PHE A 76 10.17 16.33 -10.12
C PHE A 76 10.09 17.03 -11.46
N ALA A 77 9.55 16.34 -12.47
CA ALA A 77 9.33 16.86 -13.80
C ALA A 77 7.84 16.94 -14.13
N GLY A 78 7.37 18.15 -14.42
CA GLY A 78 5.96 18.38 -14.73
C GLY A 78 5.05 18.34 -13.49
N ARG A 79 3.72 18.22 -13.75
CA ARG A 79 2.68 18.24 -12.71
C ARG A 79 1.62 17.16 -12.92
N ARG A 80 1.83 16.29 -13.91
CA ARG A 80 0.93 15.17 -14.18
C ARG A 80 1.03 14.16 -13.03
N VAL A 81 -0.13 13.83 -12.43
CA VAL A 81 -0.16 12.97 -11.25
C VAL A 81 -1.16 11.83 -11.40
N VAL A 82 -0.82 10.70 -10.78
CA VAL A 82 -1.76 9.64 -10.43
C VAL A 82 -1.93 9.68 -8.93
N SER A 83 -3.18 9.71 -8.46
CA SER A 83 -3.49 9.75 -7.03
C SER A 83 -4.55 8.74 -6.67
N VAL A 84 -4.88 8.63 -5.39
CA VAL A 84 -5.78 7.62 -4.84
C VAL A 84 -6.79 8.29 -3.92
N LEU A 85 -8.06 7.84 -3.99
CA LEU A 85 -9.07 8.21 -3.02
C LEU A 85 -8.77 7.57 -1.66
N ALA A 86 -9.21 8.20 -0.59
CA ALA A 86 -9.11 7.60 0.75
C ALA A 86 -9.87 6.26 0.79
N PRO A 87 -9.36 5.24 1.52
CA PRO A 87 -10.03 3.92 1.61
C PRO A 87 -11.49 4.03 2.07
N SER A 88 -11.81 5.00 2.93
CA SER A 88 -13.18 5.26 3.41
C SER A 88 -14.13 5.84 2.33
N GLU A 89 -13.60 6.30 1.20
CA GLU A 89 -14.38 6.89 0.09
C GLU A 89 -14.56 5.92 -1.09
N VAL A 90 -13.91 4.75 -1.03
CA VAL A 90 -13.99 3.70 -2.07
C VAL A 90 -14.51 2.42 -1.44
N ARG A 91 -15.52 1.84 -2.05
CA ARG A 91 -16.01 0.51 -1.69
C ARG A 91 -15.45 -0.50 -2.69
N ILE A 92 -14.72 -1.51 -2.21
CA ILE A 92 -14.19 -2.60 -3.03
C ILE A 92 -15.10 -3.81 -2.86
N LEU A 93 -15.67 -4.28 -3.98
CA LEU A 93 -16.63 -5.37 -4.02
C LEU A 93 -16.03 -6.55 -4.79
N PRO A 94 -15.77 -7.69 -4.15
CA PRO A 94 -15.47 -8.92 -4.85
C PRO A 94 -16.74 -9.45 -5.50
N LEU A 95 -16.74 -9.58 -6.83
CA LEU A 95 -17.88 -10.04 -7.62
C LEU A 95 -17.49 -11.24 -8.50
N THR A 96 -18.40 -12.20 -8.63
CA THR A 96 -18.37 -13.17 -9.71
C THR A 96 -19.43 -12.75 -10.72
N VAL A 97 -19.01 -12.43 -11.94
CA VAL A 97 -19.87 -11.86 -12.98
C VAL A 97 -19.97 -12.84 -14.13
N HIS A 98 -21.20 -13.21 -14.49
CA HIS A 98 -21.46 -13.94 -15.71
C HIS A 98 -21.53 -12.96 -16.89
N VAL A 99 -20.71 -13.17 -17.91
CA VAL A 99 -20.64 -12.33 -19.11
C VAL A 99 -21.28 -13.09 -20.27
N PRO A 100 -22.56 -12.80 -20.63
CA PRO A 100 -23.21 -13.40 -21.79
C PRO A 100 -22.52 -12.97 -23.10
N GLU A 101 -22.59 -13.81 -24.16
CA GLU A 101 -21.98 -13.47 -25.47
C GLU A 101 -22.47 -12.15 -26.07
N ALA A 102 -23.70 -11.75 -25.75
CA ALA A 102 -24.30 -10.49 -26.26
C ALA A 102 -23.98 -9.25 -25.42
N GLN A 103 -23.22 -9.37 -24.34
CA GLN A 103 -22.96 -8.28 -23.40
C GLN A 103 -21.44 -8.08 -23.19
N SER A 104 -20.99 -6.82 -23.16
CA SER A 104 -19.60 -6.54 -22.80
C SER A 104 -19.34 -6.73 -21.30
N GLU A 105 -18.13 -7.14 -20.95
CA GLU A 105 -17.71 -7.33 -19.55
C GLU A 105 -17.96 -6.09 -18.67
N PRO A 106 -17.60 -4.83 -19.10
CA PRO A 106 -17.92 -3.64 -18.32
C PRO A 106 -19.42 -3.46 -18.02
N GLN A 107 -20.28 -3.81 -18.99
CA GLN A 107 -21.73 -3.74 -18.79
C GLN A 107 -22.23 -4.78 -17.79
N ALA A 108 -21.69 -6.00 -17.85
CA ALA A 108 -22.02 -7.06 -16.90
C ALA A 108 -21.58 -6.71 -15.47
N VAL A 109 -20.37 -6.16 -15.32
CA VAL A 109 -19.86 -5.65 -14.02
C VAL A 109 -20.73 -4.52 -13.50
N ALA A 110 -21.05 -3.51 -14.33
CA ALA A 110 -21.89 -2.40 -13.93
C ALA A 110 -23.28 -2.84 -13.52
N LYS A 111 -23.84 -3.88 -14.18
CA LYS A 111 -25.10 -4.48 -13.77
C LYS A 111 -24.99 -5.17 -12.42
N ALA A 112 -23.97 -6.02 -12.20
CA ALA A 112 -23.76 -6.71 -10.94
C ALA A 112 -23.58 -5.73 -9.77
N VAL A 113 -22.85 -4.62 -9.97
CA VAL A 113 -22.72 -3.55 -8.98
C VAL A 113 -24.07 -2.90 -8.67
N ARG A 114 -24.90 -2.61 -9.70
CA ARG A 114 -26.25 -2.06 -9.49
C ARG A 114 -27.17 -3.01 -8.73
N ASP A 115 -27.12 -4.29 -9.08
CA ASP A 115 -27.93 -5.33 -8.43
C ASP A 115 -27.56 -5.46 -6.94
N GLN A 116 -26.28 -5.27 -6.60
CA GLN A 116 -25.80 -5.35 -5.21
C GLN A 116 -26.02 -4.07 -4.40
N LEU A 117 -25.85 -2.90 -4.99
CA LEU A 117 -25.89 -1.61 -4.29
C LEU A 117 -27.21 -0.84 -4.46
N GLY A 118 -28.06 -1.26 -5.40
CA GLY A 118 -29.34 -0.60 -5.67
C GLY A 118 -29.17 0.88 -6.06
N ALA A 119 -29.97 1.75 -5.46
CA ALA A 119 -29.95 3.20 -5.75
C ALA A 119 -28.59 3.86 -5.51
N ALA A 120 -27.77 3.36 -4.58
CA ALA A 120 -26.44 3.91 -4.30
C ALA A 120 -25.47 3.79 -5.50
N ALA A 121 -25.73 2.89 -6.45
CA ALA A 121 -24.91 2.76 -7.66
C ALA A 121 -25.16 3.87 -8.68
N THR A 122 -26.32 4.56 -8.62
CA THR A 122 -26.77 5.52 -9.67
C THR A 122 -25.88 6.76 -9.73
N GLU A 123 -25.37 7.21 -8.59
CA GLU A 123 -24.50 8.39 -8.47
C GLU A 123 -23.04 8.00 -8.19
N SER A 124 -22.63 6.83 -8.66
CA SER A 124 -21.29 6.31 -8.41
C SER A 124 -20.48 6.15 -9.70
N VAL A 125 -19.19 6.38 -9.59
CA VAL A 125 -18.18 5.93 -10.57
C VAL A 125 -17.80 4.51 -10.22
N VAL A 126 -17.81 3.64 -11.23
CA VAL A 126 -17.45 2.23 -11.11
C VAL A 126 -16.30 1.94 -12.05
N ASP A 127 -15.23 1.38 -11.51
CA ASP A 127 -14.15 0.76 -12.26
C ASP A 127 -13.90 -0.63 -11.70
N TYR A 128 -13.20 -1.50 -12.41
CA TYR A 128 -12.96 -2.85 -11.92
C TYR A 128 -11.62 -3.41 -12.35
N TYR A 129 -11.16 -4.35 -11.56
CA TYR A 129 -9.93 -5.09 -11.78
C TYR A 129 -10.25 -6.59 -11.92
N GLN A 130 -9.80 -7.24 -13.01
CA GLN A 130 -9.96 -8.69 -13.16
C GLN A 130 -9.02 -9.40 -12.19
N VAL A 131 -9.60 -10.27 -11.36
CA VAL A 131 -8.83 -11.15 -10.49
C VAL A 131 -8.32 -12.34 -11.34
N ARG A 132 -7.05 -12.73 -11.12
CA ARG A 132 -6.54 -13.96 -11.75
C ARG A 132 -7.34 -15.15 -11.25
N SER A 133 -7.91 -15.94 -12.18
CA SER A 133 -8.61 -17.18 -11.91
C SER A 133 -7.98 -18.31 -12.72
N VAL A 134 -8.03 -19.53 -12.18
CA VAL A 134 -7.57 -20.73 -12.87
C VAL A 134 -8.46 -21.04 -14.10
N ASP A 135 -9.75 -20.70 -14.02
CA ASP A 135 -10.75 -20.92 -15.08
C ASP A 135 -11.05 -19.63 -15.87
N ALA A 136 -9.98 -18.89 -16.23
CA ALA A 136 -10.10 -17.59 -16.89
C ALA A 136 -10.82 -17.62 -18.27
N ALA A 137 -10.93 -18.78 -18.91
CA ALA A 137 -11.59 -18.94 -20.21
C ALA A 137 -13.11 -19.10 -20.12
N GLY A 138 -13.68 -19.35 -18.92
CA GLY A 138 -15.12 -19.52 -18.72
C GLY A 138 -15.91 -18.21 -18.83
N PRO A 139 -17.26 -18.30 -18.95
CA PRO A 139 -18.14 -17.14 -18.99
C PRO A 139 -18.22 -16.42 -17.63
N GLU A 140 -17.80 -17.05 -16.55
CA GLU A 140 -17.71 -16.45 -15.22
C GLU A 140 -16.37 -15.74 -15.01
N LYS A 141 -16.43 -14.45 -14.71
CA LYS A 141 -15.25 -13.62 -14.41
C LYS A 141 -15.29 -13.20 -12.94
N GLN A 142 -14.15 -13.36 -12.27
CA GLN A 142 -13.96 -12.79 -10.93
C GLN A 142 -13.34 -11.40 -11.06
N VAL A 143 -13.98 -10.42 -10.44
CA VAL A 143 -13.53 -9.03 -10.49
C VAL A 143 -13.56 -8.40 -9.09
N LEU A 144 -12.68 -7.44 -8.86
CA LEU A 144 -12.78 -6.49 -7.76
C LEU A 144 -13.31 -5.19 -8.33
N ALA A 145 -14.57 -4.87 -8.06
CA ALA A 145 -15.16 -3.61 -8.48
C ALA A 145 -14.89 -2.54 -7.43
N ALA A 146 -14.34 -1.41 -7.87
CA ALA A 146 -14.14 -0.21 -7.07
C ALA A 146 -15.31 0.75 -7.33
N VAL A 147 -16.01 1.13 -6.28
CA VAL A 147 -17.18 2.01 -6.36
C VAL A 147 -16.96 3.21 -5.47
N ALA A 148 -17.04 4.42 -6.03
CA ALA A 148 -16.91 5.67 -5.31
C ALA A 148 -18.04 6.63 -5.71
N ALA A 149 -18.56 7.43 -4.77
CA ALA A 149 -19.55 8.43 -5.08
C ALA A 149 -18.98 9.49 -6.05
N SER A 150 -19.73 9.82 -7.11
CA SER A 150 -19.27 10.72 -8.19
C SER A 150 -18.88 12.09 -7.65
N ASN A 151 -19.64 12.62 -6.69
CA ASN A 151 -19.34 13.91 -6.05
C ASN A 151 -17.99 13.88 -5.31
N LYS A 152 -17.64 12.78 -4.63
CA LYS A 152 -16.36 12.61 -3.93
C LYS A 152 -15.20 12.58 -4.93
N VAL A 153 -15.36 11.83 -6.02
CA VAL A 153 -14.36 11.78 -7.11
C VAL A 153 -14.12 13.18 -7.67
N LEU A 154 -15.20 13.91 -8.01
CA LEU A 154 -15.09 15.26 -8.59
C LEU A 154 -14.45 16.25 -7.61
N THR A 155 -14.90 16.27 -6.35
CA THR A 155 -14.32 17.15 -5.31
C THR A 155 -12.82 16.87 -5.12
N TYR A 156 -12.40 15.60 -5.12
CA TYR A 156 -10.99 15.25 -4.98
C TYR A 156 -10.17 15.70 -6.20
N LEU A 157 -10.69 15.52 -7.43
CA LEU A 157 -10.04 16.01 -8.65
C LEU A 157 -9.88 17.54 -8.63
N GLU A 158 -10.88 18.27 -8.15
CA GLU A 158 -10.83 19.73 -7.97
C GLU A 158 -9.78 20.13 -6.93
N THR A 159 -9.71 19.39 -5.82
CA THR A 159 -8.69 19.59 -4.77
C THR A 159 -7.28 19.44 -5.35
N LEU A 160 -7.02 18.39 -6.13
CA LEU A 160 -5.72 18.17 -6.79
C LEU A 160 -5.38 19.31 -7.77
N ARG A 161 -6.35 19.74 -8.62
CA ARG A 161 -6.16 20.87 -9.54
C ARG A 161 -5.92 22.18 -8.81
N GLY A 162 -6.68 22.43 -7.73
CA GLY A 162 -6.50 23.60 -6.85
C GLY A 162 -5.13 23.66 -6.20
N ALA A 163 -4.56 22.49 -5.87
CA ALA A 163 -3.18 22.36 -5.38
C ALA A 163 -2.11 22.61 -6.46
N GLY A 164 -2.51 22.77 -7.73
CA GLY A 164 -1.62 22.99 -8.88
C GLY A 164 -1.06 21.70 -9.48
N LEU A 165 -1.73 20.57 -9.26
CA LEU A 165 -1.45 19.27 -9.87
C LEU A 165 -2.36 19.03 -11.06
N GLU A 166 -1.92 18.15 -11.98
CA GLU A 166 -2.66 17.76 -13.20
C GLU A 166 -3.04 16.28 -13.07
N PRO A 167 -4.18 15.92 -12.44
CA PRO A 167 -4.57 14.54 -12.29
C PRO A 167 -4.85 13.90 -13.66
N VAL A 168 -4.07 12.88 -14.02
CA VAL A 168 -4.25 12.08 -15.25
C VAL A 168 -5.04 10.81 -14.97
N ALA A 169 -5.01 10.31 -13.73
CA ALA A 169 -5.82 9.20 -13.28
C ALA A 169 -6.04 9.25 -11.76
N LEU A 170 -7.16 8.70 -11.31
CA LEU A 170 -7.33 8.21 -9.95
C LEU A 170 -7.22 6.69 -9.96
N ASP A 171 -6.68 6.14 -8.88
CA ASP A 171 -6.49 4.72 -8.67
C ASP A 171 -7.07 4.28 -7.33
N ILE A 172 -7.01 3.00 -7.03
CA ILE A 172 -7.31 2.43 -5.73
C ILE A 172 -6.04 1.86 -5.09
N GLY A 173 -5.95 1.93 -3.77
CA GLY A 173 -4.79 1.45 -3.02
C GLY A 173 -4.36 0.03 -3.39
N PRO A 174 -5.27 -0.97 -3.37
CA PRO A 174 -4.94 -2.35 -3.73
C PRO A 174 -4.36 -2.53 -5.12
N ALA A 175 -4.89 -1.83 -6.13
CA ALA A 175 -4.39 -1.94 -7.50
C ALA A 175 -2.99 -1.31 -7.66
N ALA A 176 -2.74 -0.17 -7.00
CA ALA A 176 -1.44 0.47 -7.00
C ALA A 176 -0.38 -0.41 -6.30
N ILE A 177 -0.71 -0.97 -5.14
CA ILE A 177 0.17 -1.89 -4.41
C ILE A 177 0.40 -3.19 -5.21
N ALA A 178 -0.65 -3.73 -5.83
CA ALA A 178 -0.52 -4.90 -6.70
C ALA A 178 0.48 -4.67 -7.84
N ARG A 179 0.43 -3.49 -8.46
CA ARG A 179 1.34 -3.09 -9.53
C ARG A 179 2.77 -2.96 -9.03
N LEU A 180 2.97 -2.38 -7.84
CA LEU A 180 4.28 -2.30 -7.20
C LEU A 180 4.87 -3.70 -6.98
N LEU A 181 4.13 -4.58 -6.32
CA LEU A 181 4.56 -5.95 -6.05
C LEU A 181 4.81 -6.74 -7.36
N ALA A 182 3.94 -6.56 -8.37
CA ALA A 182 4.13 -7.17 -9.68
C ALA A 182 5.43 -6.72 -10.36
N ALA A 183 5.83 -5.45 -10.19
CA ALA A 183 7.08 -4.94 -10.73
C ALA A 183 8.33 -5.47 -9.99
N MET A 184 8.15 -5.96 -8.76
CA MET A 184 9.22 -6.56 -7.95
C MET A 184 9.35 -8.08 -8.14
N GLN A 185 8.42 -8.72 -8.86
CA GLN A 185 8.42 -10.16 -9.09
C GLN A 185 9.06 -10.51 -10.42
N ASP A 186 10.01 -11.45 -10.41
CA ASP A 186 10.62 -12.02 -11.62
C ASP A 186 9.81 -13.22 -12.14
N ASP A 187 9.13 -13.96 -11.24
CA ASP A 187 8.38 -15.17 -11.56
C ASP A 187 6.87 -14.91 -11.62
N PHE A 188 6.25 -15.26 -12.75
CA PHE A 188 4.82 -15.09 -13.00
C PHE A 188 3.92 -16.10 -12.25
N GLU A 189 4.47 -17.18 -11.73
CA GLU A 189 3.70 -18.22 -11.04
C GLU A 189 3.70 -18.06 -9.52
N GLN A 190 4.56 -17.20 -8.99
CA GLN A 190 4.62 -16.97 -7.55
C GLN A 190 3.41 -16.22 -7.01
N SER A 191 2.99 -16.64 -5.82
CA SER A 191 2.05 -15.89 -4.99
C SER A 191 2.79 -15.19 -3.86
N VAL A 192 2.56 -13.89 -3.70
CA VAL A 192 3.10 -13.11 -2.58
C VAL A 192 1.98 -12.48 -1.79
N LEU A 193 2.18 -12.35 -0.48
CA LEU A 193 1.29 -11.68 0.44
C LEU A 193 1.95 -10.39 0.95
N LEU A 194 1.25 -9.28 0.88
CA LEU A 194 1.60 -8.06 1.60
C LEU A 194 0.69 -7.91 2.82
N ILE A 195 1.29 -7.65 3.97
CA ILE A 195 0.61 -7.14 5.16
C ILE A 195 0.89 -5.64 5.24
N ASN A 196 -0.13 -4.84 4.96
CA ASN A 196 -0.04 -3.39 5.08
C ASN A 196 -0.68 -2.96 6.41
N PHE A 197 0.15 -2.72 7.42
CA PHE A 197 -0.27 -2.36 8.76
C PHE A 197 -0.74 -0.90 8.82
N GLY A 198 -2.00 -0.70 9.13
CA GLY A 198 -2.57 0.62 9.39
C GLY A 198 -2.60 0.97 10.89
N ALA A 199 -3.17 2.13 11.20
CA ALA A 199 -3.31 2.58 12.58
C ALA A 199 -4.35 1.74 13.35
N SER A 200 -5.54 1.52 12.79
CA SER A 200 -6.64 0.76 13.42
C SER A 200 -6.98 -0.53 12.70
N LYS A 201 -6.79 -0.58 11.40
CA LYS A 201 -7.06 -1.72 10.53
C LYS A 201 -5.83 -1.98 9.67
N SER A 202 -5.64 -3.22 9.25
CA SER A 202 -4.59 -3.61 8.28
C SER A 202 -5.21 -4.26 7.07
N TYR A 203 -4.44 -4.35 5.99
CA TYR A 203 -4.88 -4.97 4.75
C TYR A 203 -3.97 -6.13 4.37
N LEU A 204 -4.57 -7.23 3.98
CA LEU A 204 -3.90 -8.40 3.41
C LEU A 204 -4.11 -8.39 1.91
N THR A 205 -3.06 -8.07 1.16
CA THR A 205 -3.09 -8.01 -0.30
C THR A 205 -2.31 -9.19 -0.87
N VAL A 206 -2.98 -10.04 -1.66
CA VAL A 206 -2.35 -11.19 -2.32
C VAL A 206 -2.24 -10.91 -3.81
N ILE A 207 -1.04 -11.13 -4.33
CA ILE A 207 -0.73 -11.10 -5.75
C ILE A 207 -0.39 -12.52 -6.19
N TRP A 208 -0.98 -12.97 -7.29
CA TRP A 208 -0.66 -14.22 -7.94
C TRP A 208 -0.40 -14.00 -9.43
N GLY A 209 0.76 -14.40 -9.88
CA GLY A 209 1.17 -14.21 -11.27
C GLY A 209 1.11 -12.76 -11.70
N ARG A 210 1.63 -11.86 -10.87
CA ARG A 210 1.67 -10.40 -11.07
C ARG A 210 0.30 -9.72 -11.15
N ARG A 211 -0.78 -10.39 -10.74
CA ARG A 211 -2.15 -9.84 -10.71
C ARG A 211 -2.72 -9.88 -9.31
N LEU A 212 -3.49 -8.87 -8.99
CA LEU A 212 -4.23 -8.82 -7.72
C LEU A 212 -5.19 -10.02 -7.65
N MET A 213 -5.11 -10.77 -6.57
CA MET A 213 -5.98 -11.91 -6.30
C MET A 213 -6.95 -11.64 -5.17
N LEU A 214 -6.47 -10.99 -4.12
CA LEU A 214 -7.24 -10.68 -2.91
C LEU A 214 -6.74 -9.38 -2.32
N ASP A 215 -7.67 -8.55 -1.85
CA ASP A 215 -7.40 -7.48 -0.91
C ASP A 215 -8.47 -7.51 0.17
N ARG A 216 -8.04 -7.64 1.42
CA ARG A 216 -8.94 -7.83 2.55
C ARG A 216 -8.51 -7.04 3.76
N GLU A 217 -9.44 -6.33 4.35
CA GLU A 217 -9.27 -5.67 5.63
C GLU A 217 -9.31 -6.68 6.77
N ILE A 218 -8.47 -6.47 7.77
CA ILE A 218 -8.43 -7.24 9.02
C ILE A 218 -8.43 -6.32 10.23
N ASP A 219 -8.99 -6.81 11.32
CA ASP A 219 -9.01 -6.15 12.62
C ASP A 219 -7.66 -6.32 13.34
N PHE A 220 -6.65 -5.63 12.84
CA PHE A 220 -5.32 -5.56 13.43
C PHE A 220 -4.67 -4.22 13.07
N GLY A 221 -4.12 -3.52 14.05
CA GLY A 221 -3.46 -2.23 13.81
C GLY A 221 -2.61 -1.77 14.98
N GLU A 222 -1.84 -0.71 14.76
CA GLU A 222 -0.93 -0.13 15.75
C GLU A 222 -1.66 0.28 17.03
N MET A 223 -2.85 0.88 16.91
CA MET A 223 -3.63 1.34 18.05
C MET A 223 -4.06 0.19 18.96
N GLN A 224 -4.35 -0.99 18.42
CA GLN A 224 -4.69 -2.16 19.24
C GLN A 224 -3.51 -2.62 20.08
N LEU A 225 -2.28 -2.59 19.53
CA LEU A 225 -1.08 -2.93 20.27
C LEU A 225 -0.82 -1.91 21.40
N VAL A 226 -0.99 -0.62 21.09
CA VAL A 226 -0.88 0.48 22.09
C VAL A 226 -1.91 0.32 23.20
N ASP A 227 -3.17 0.12 22.84
CA ASP A 227 -4.28 -0.08 23.78
C ASP A 227 -4.06 -1.29 24.69
N ARG A 228 -3.55 -2.37 24.12
CA ARG A 228 -3.27 -3.60 24.88
C ARG A 228 -2.19 -3.37 25.93
N LEU A 229 -1.09 -2.73 25.55
CA LEU A 229 0.00 -2.39 26.47
C LEU A 229 -0.47 -1.37 27.50
N SER A 230 -1.19 -0.33 27.10
CA SER A 230 -1.75 0.69 27.99
C SER A 230 -2.60 0.07 29.10
N ARG A 231 -3.54 -0.80 28.73
CA ARG A 231 -4.41 -1.48 29.71
C ARG A 231 -3.66 -2.47 30.59
N ALA A 232 -2.76 -3.27 30.03
CA ALA A 232 -2.06 -4.31 30.77
C ALA A 232 -1.06 -3.73 31.80
N LEU A 233 -0.45 -2.58 31.47
CA LEU A 233 0.58 -1.95 32.31
C LEU A 233 0.09 -0.70 33.05
N GLY A 234 -1.17 -0.29 32.85
CA GLY A 234 -1.69 0.96 33.47
C GLY A 234 -1.01 2.23 32.95
N LEU A 235 -0.54 2.23 31.69
CA LEU A 235 0.19 3.35 31.09
C LEU A 235 -0.74 4.25 30.27
N SER A 236 -0.36 5.50 30.05
CA SER A 236 -1.02 6.31 29.03
C SER A 236 -0.68 5.81 27.62
N PRO A 237 -1.56 6.03 26.61
CA PRO A 237 -1.31 5.62 25.23
C PRO A 237 0.04 6.13 24.66
N ASP A 238 0.42 7.36 25.01
CA ASP A 238 1.70 7.94 24.54
C ASP A 238 2.91 7.20 25.11
N VAL A 239 2.85 6.81 26.41
CA VAL A 239 3.91 6.02 27.05
C VAL A 239 3.95 4.60 26.49
N ALA A 240 2.80 3.98 26.26
CA ALA A 240 2.71 2.67 25.60
C ALA A 240 3.28 2.70 24.18
N LEU A 241 2.99 3.76 23.40
CA LEU A 241 3.57 3.97 22.07
C LEU A 241 5.09 4.19 22.14
N ALA A 242 5.59 4.94 23.11
CA ALA A 242 7.03 5.10 23.32
C ALA A 242 7.70 3.77 23.65
N LEU A 243 7.07 2.93 24.46
CA LEU A 243 7.53 1.58 24.78
C LEU A 243 7.65 0.70 23.52
N LEU A 244 6.65 0.74 22.62
CA LEU A 244 6.71 0.03 21.34
C LEU A 244 7.83 0.54 20.44
N ARG A 245 8.09 1.84 20.43
CA ARG A 245 9.18 2.44 19.64
C ARG A 245 10.55 2.03 20.15
N GLU A 246 10.72 1.92 21.45
CA GLU A 246 11.98 1.57 22.10
C GLU A 246 12.27 0.07 22.06
N HIS A 247 11.30 -0.76 22.43
CA HIS A 247 11.46 -2.21 22.62
C HIS A 247 10.90 -3.04 21.46
N GLY A 248 10.25 -2.42 20.48
CA GLY A 248 9.59 -3.12 19.37
C GLY A 248 8.38 -3.92 19.87
N ILE A 249 8.11 -5.03 19.20
CA ILE A 249 7.04 -5.96 19.58
C ILE A 249 7.51 -7.04 20.57
N GLY A 250 8.63 -6.79 21.25
CA GLY A 250 9.23 -7.65 22.26
C GLY A 250 10.39 -8.49 21.75
N THR A 251 11.07 -9.17 22.66
CA THR A 251 12.22 -10.03 22.36
C THR A 251 11.80 -11.33 21.65
N LEU A 252 12.72 -11.89 20.86
CA LEU A 252 12.50 -13.18 20.18
C LEU A 252 12.40 -14.34 21.20
N ALA A 253 11.68 -15.40 20.83
CA ALA A 253 11.64 -16.62 21.61
C ALA A 253 13.06 -17.24 21.68
N GLY A 254 13.51 -17.57 22.91
CA GLY A 254 14.82 -18.23 23.09
C GLY A 254 16.02 -17.29 23.16
N ALA A 255 15.84 -15.95 23.24
CA ALA A 255 16.95 -15.07 23.52
C ALA A 255 17.65 -15.42 24.83
N PRO A 256 19.01 -15.54 24.88
CA PRO A 256 19.73 -15.98 26.06
C PRO A 256 19.53 -15.02 27.22
N HIS A 257 19.21 -15.55 28.38
CA HIS A 257 19.09 -14.78 29.62
C HIS A 257 20.50 -14.52 30.18
N GLY A 258 20.88 -13.26 30.28
CA GLY A 258 22.04 -12.92 31.12
C GLY A 258 21.71 -13.17 32.59
N ALA A 259 22.48 -13.98 33.27
CA ALA A 259 22.33 -14.18 34.72
C ALA A 259 22.53 -12.85 35.46
N GLY A 260 21.47 -12.34 36.11
CA GLY A 260 21.47 -11.07 36.83
C GLY A 260 20.86 -9.88 36.09
N ALA A 261 20.18 -10.09 34.96
CA ALA A 261 19.57 -8.99 34.18
C ALA A 261 18.32 -8.43 34.88
N ALA A 262 18.15 -7.10 34.75
CA ALA A 262 16.90 -6.40 35.03
C ALA A 262 15.70 -7.07 34.32
N PRO A 263 14.44 -6.86 34.78
CA PRO A 263 13.27 -7.41 34.11
C PRO A 263 13.33 -7.16 32.61
N ASP A 264 13.25 -8.23 31.81
CA ASP A 264 13.29 -8.12 30.35
C ASP A 264 11.95 -7.52 29.86
N ILE A 265 11.94 -6.20 29.71
CA ILE A 265 10.78 -5.44 29.24
C ILE A 265 10.30 -5.97 27.90
N GLY A 266 11.22 -6.34 26.98
CA GLY A 266 10.88 -6.91 25.70
C GLY A 266 10.11 -8.21 25.83
N ARG A 267 10.47 -9.06 26.78
CA ARG A 267 9.71 -10.30 27.07
C ARG A 267 8.29 -9.99 27.55
N THR A 268 8.17 -9.05 28.49
CA THR A 268 6.86 -8.61 29.00
C THR A 268 5.99 -8.05 27.87
N VAL A 269 6.54 -7.22 26.99
CA VAL A 269 5.84 -6.71 25.81
C VAL A 269 5.35 -7.85 24.92
N ARG A 270 6.20 -8.84 24.65
CA ARG A 270 5.85 -10.02 23.83
C ARG A 270 4.69 -10.83 24.45
N GLU A 271 4.75 -11.06 25.76
CA GLU A 271 3.72 -11.81 26.50
C GLU A 271 2.38 -11.08 26.48
N ILE A 272 2.39 -9.76 26.69
CA ILE A 272 1.18 -8.92 26.64
C ILE A 272 0.55 -8.93 25.25
N LEU A 273 1.35 -8.83 24.19
CA LEU A 273 0.89 -8.75 22.80
C LEU A 273 0.57 -10.12 22.19
N TYR A 274 0.73 -11.21 22.93
CA TYR A 274 0.56 -12.58 22.41
C TYR A 274 -0.80 -12.80 21.74
N GLN A 275 -1.88 -12.34 22.36
CA GLN A 275 -3.25 -12.56 21.86
C GLN A 275 -3.51 -11.84 20.53
N GLU A 276 -3.01 -10.61 20.38
CA GLU A 276 -3.14 -9.82 19.15
C GLU A 276 -2.41 -10.50 17.99
N PHE A 277 -1.21 -11.03 18.24
CA PHE A 277 -0.46 -11.77 17.22
C PHE A 277 -1.05 -13.15 16.95
N ALA A 278 -1.72 -13.81 17.93
CA ALA A 278 -2.46 -15.03 17.68
C ALA A 278 -3.65 -14.78 16.75
N ALA A 279 -4.40 -13.69 16.96
CA ALA A 279 -5.48 -13.29 16.06
C ALA A 279 -4.97 -12.98 14.65
N LEU A 280 -3.84 -12.28 14.53
CA LEU A 280 -3.19 -12.07 13.23
C LEU A 280 -2.83 -13.39 12.56
N ALA A 281 -2.28 -14.36 13.30
CA ALA A 281 -1.92 -15.67 12.76
C ALA A 281 -3.13 -16.41 12.16
N GLU A 282 -4.29 -16.34 12.82
CA GLU A 282 -5.53 -16.94 12.29
C GLU A 282 -5.95 -16.31 10.98
N GLU A 283 -5.84 -14.97 10.84
CA GLU A 283 -6.14 -14.27 9.59
C GLU A 283 -5.18 -14.65 8.47
N LEU A 284 -3.90 -14.82 8.78
CA LEU A 284 -2.88 -15.26 7.82
C LEU A 284 -3.12 -16.70 7.36
N VAL A 285 -3.45 -17.62 8.26
CA VAL A 285 -3.81 -19.00 7.91
C VAL A 285 -5.06 -19.03 7.03
N ARG A 286 -6.13 -18.29 7.37
CA ARG A 286 -7.33 -18.19 6.52
C ARG A 286 -6.99 -17.68 5.11
N THR A 287 -6.09 -16.71 5.02
CA THR A 287 -5.64 -16.18 3.72
C THR A 287 -4.87 -17.21 2.92
N GLN A 288 -3.94 -17.94 3.54
CA GLN A 288 -3.18 -19.02 2.86
C GLN A 288 -4.10 -20.14 2.35
N VAL A 289 -5.08 -20.58 3.17
CA VAL A 289 -6.09 -21.58 2.77
C VAL A 289 -6.92 -21.06 1.59
N TYR A 290 -7.35 -19.80 1.62
CA TYR A 290 -8.06 -19.19 0.49
C TYR A 290 -7.21 -19.21 -0.79
N VAL A 291 -5.94 -18.80 -0.73
CA VAL A 291 -5.03 -18.83 -1.88
C VAL A 291 -4.90 -20.24 -2.42
N ALA A 292 -4.60 -21.24 -1.58
CA ALA A 292 -4.45 -22.62 -2.00
C ALA A 292 -5.72 -23.17 -2.69
N SER A 293 -6.91 -22.83 -2.17
CA SER A 293 -8.19 -23.26 -2.75
C SER A 293 -8.47 -22.66 -4.12
N ARG A 294 -7.96 -21.45 -4.41
CA ARG A 294 -8.20 -20.71 -5.66
C ARG A 294 -7.12 -20.89 -6.71
N THR A 295 -5.98 -21.47 -6.35
CA THR A 295 -4.81 -21.61 -7.22
C THR A 295 -4.43 -23.05 -7.55
N ARG A 296 -5.33 -24.02 -7.28
CA ARG A 296 -5.07 -25.47 -7.43
C ARG A 296 -3.83 -25.93 -6.64
N GLY A 297 -3.67 -25.37 -5.42
CA GLY A 297 -2.61 -25.77 -4.50
C GLY A 297 -1.34 -24.92 -4.56
N SER A 298 -1.29 -23.84 -5.36
CA SER A 298 -0.20 -22.86 -5.24
C SER A 298 -0.24 -22.22 -3.84
N VAL A 299 0.92 -22.02 -3.25
CA VAL A 299 1.06 -21.45 -1.91
C VAL A 299 1.73 -20.08 -1.97
N VAL A 300 1.48 -19.26 -0.96
CA VAL A 300 2.24 -18.02 -0.77
C VAL A 300 3.70 -18.37 -0.56
N SER A 301 4.58 -17.81 -1.38
CA SER A 301 6.02 -18.08 -1.32
C SER A 301 6.78 -17.09 -0.43
N ARG A 302 6.22 -15.88 -0.23
CA ARG A 302 6.88 -14.79 0.51
C ARG A 302 5.84 -13.83 1.07
N VAL A 303 6.17 -13.21 2.21
CA VAL A 303 5.37 -12.16 2.84
C VAL A 303 6.17 -10.86 2.87
N TYR A 304 5.54 -9.78 2.42
CA TYR A 304 6.06 -8.42 2.60
C TYR A 304 5.33 -7.70 3.72
N LEU A 305 6.05 -6.87 4.48
CA LEU A 305 5.49 -6.02 5.52
C LEU A 305 5.63 -4.55 5.14
N ASN A 306 4.57 -3.78 5.33
CA ASN A 306 4.53 -2.33 5.13
C ASN A 306 3.67 -1.66 6.20
N GLY A 307 3.78 -0.34 6.35
CA GLY A 307 2.91 0.44 7.20
C GLY A 307 3.40 0.65 8.63
N SER A 308 2.49 1.00 9.55
CA SER A 308 2.84 1.53 10.87
C SER A 308 3.58 0.54 11.75
N VAL A 309 3.14 -0.71 11.80
CA VAL A 309 3.75 -1.75 12.66
C VAL A 309 5.04 -2.31 12.05
N ALA A 310 5.21 -2.22 10.73
CA ALA A 310 6.39 -2.75 10.03
C ALA A 310 7.72 -2.11 10.48
N ARG A 311 7.67 -0.93 11.10
CA ARG A 311 8.84 -0.21 11.61
C ARG A 311 9.34 -0.66 12.99
N TYR A 312 8.55 -1.48 13.69
CA TYR A 312 8.94 -1.94 15.03
C TYR A 312 9.95 -3.07 14.96
N ARG A 313 10.92 -3.04 15.89
CA ARG A 313 11.91 -4.11 16.03
C ARG A 313 11.23 -5.45 16.22
N HIS A 314 11.81 -6.51 15.66
CA HIS A 314 11.38 -7.90 15.77
C HIS A 314 10.03 -8.22 15.11
N ILE A 315 9.43 -7.30 14.34
CA ILE A 315 8.17 -7.59 13.64
C ILE A 315 8.36 -8.63 12.53
N GLN A 316 9.48 -8.53 11.79
CA GLN A 316 9.79 -9.43 10.69
C GLN A 316 9.89 -10.87 11.19
N GLU A 317 10.74 -11.09 12.19
CA GLU A 317 10.96 -12.40 12.81
C GLU A 317 9.69 -12.93 13.48
N ARG A 318 8.90 -12.02 14.08
CA ARG A 318 7.63 -12.40 14.70
C ARG A 318 6.62 -12.90 13.66
N VAL A 319 6.51 -12.25 12.52
CA VAL A 319 5.63 -12.70 11.44
C VAL A 319 6.18 -13.98 10.80
N GLU A 320 7.51 -14.13 10.64
CA GLU A 320 8.13 -15.40 10.18
C GLU A 320 7.76 -16.59 11.07
N GLU A 321 7.80 -16.41 12.40
CA GLU A 321 7.35 -17.44 13.35
C GLU A 321 5.88 -17.86 13.12
N LEU A 322 5.00 -16.90 12.76
CA LEU A 322 3.57 -17.14 12.56
C LEU A 322 3.28 -17.85 11.23
N VAL A 323 3.92 -17.41 10.14
CA VAL A 323 3.59 -17.89 8.78
C VAL A 323 4.51 -19.01 8.31
N ARG A 324 5.70 -19.14 8.88
CA ARG A 324 6.78 -20.09 8.47
C ARG A 324 7.16 -19.92 6.99
N LEU A 325 7.20 -18.68 6.53
CA LEU A 325 7.60 -18.28 5.19
C LEU A 325 8.62 -17.16 5.30
N PRO A 326 9.44 -16.94 4.27
CA PRO A 326 10.30 -15.76 4.20
C PRO A 326 9.49 -14.48 4.33
N VAL A 327 9.86 -13.61 5.26
CA VAL A 327 9.24 -12.30 5.48
C VAL A 327 10.25 -11.20 5.23
N GLU A 328 9.86 -10.16 4.52
CA GLU A 328 10.72 -9.01 4.21
C GLU A 328 9.96 -7.70 4.45
N LEU A 329 10.68 -6.68 4.89
CA LEU A 329 10.16 -5.31 4.83
C LEU A 329 10.05 -4.89 3.38
N LEU A 330 8.90 -4.30 3.00
CA LEU A 330 8.68 -3.84 1.63
C LEU A 330 9.60 -2.64 1.33
N ASP A 331 10.54 -2.84 0.42
CA ASP A 331 11.33 -1.76 -0.17
C ASP A 331 10.77 -1.41 -1.55
N PRO A 332 9.99 -0.32 -1.67
CA PRO A 332 9.35 0.05 -2.93
C PRO A 332 10.34 0.45 -4.02
N PHE A 333 11.58 0.79 -3.67
CA PHE A 333 12.61 1.16 -4.64
C PHE A 333 13.14 -0.03 -5.43
N LYS A 334 12.97 -1.26 -4.95
CA LYS A 334 13.32 -2.49 -5.69
C LYS A 334 12.52 -2.68 -6.98
N ALA A 335 11.36 -2.03 -7.13
CA ALA A 335 10.61 -2.02 -8.39
C ALA A 335 11.27 -1.16 -9.49
N PHE A 336 12.27 -0.35 -9.12
CA PHE A 336 12.97 0.55 -10.01
C PHE A 336 14.41 0.06 -10.17
N GLN A 337 14.68 -0.66 -11.26
CA GLN A 337 15.97 -1.36 -11.50
C GLN A 337 17.12 -0.41 -11.87
N GLY A 338 16.80 0.82 -12.33
CA GLY A 338 17.79 1.82 -12.68
C GLY A 338 18.36 2.55 -11.47
N ALA A 339 19.58 3.08 -11.59
CA ALA A 339 20.17 3.91 -10.54
C ALA A 339 19.27 5.13 -10.28
N PRO A 340 18.99 5.47 -9.00
CA PRO A 340 18.17 6.63 -8.67
C PRO A 340 18.83 7.92 -9.13
N MET A 341 18.03 8.83 -9.70
CA MET A 341 18.52 10.12 -10.23
C MET A 341 18.75 11.16 -9.12
N ALA A 342 18.08 10.98 -7.98
CA ALA A 342 18.23 11.80 -6.80
C ALA A 342 17.98 10.98 -5.53
N ALA A 343 18.60 11.39 -4.41
CA ALA A 343 18.29 10.79 -3.12
C ALA A 343 16.87 11.13 -2.68
N PRO A 344 16.14 10.19 -2.07
CA PRO A 344 14.84 10.45 -1.47
C PRO A 344 14.92 11.51 -0.36
N VAL A 345 13.86 12.32 -0.24
CA VAL A 345 13.75 13.36 0.81
C VAL A 345 12.71 12.93 1.84
N GLY A 346 13.11 12.97 3.12
CA GLY A 346 12.27 12.62 4.25
C GLY A 346 12.23 11.11 4.54
N ASP A 347 11.25 10.71 5.38
CA ASP A 347 11.06 9.31 5.78
C ASP A 347 10.24 8.55 4.72
N THR A 348 10.88 7.68 3.97
CA THR A 348 10.29 6.98 2.82
C THR A 348 9.66 5.63 3.14
N HIS A 349 9.59 5.22 4.40
CA HIS A 349 8.97 3.94 4.80
C HIS A 349 7.49 3.82 4.38
N GLY A 350 6.77 4.93 4.24
CA GLY A 350 5.37 4.96 3.81
C GLY A 350 5.15 5.20 2.31
N ILE A 351 6.20 5.24 1.49
CA ILE A 351 6.11 5.68 0.08
C ILE A 351 5.60 4.61 -0.90
N ALA A 352 5.37 3.38 -0.42
CA ALA A 352 5.01 2.24 -1.26
C ALA A 352 3.78 2.51 -2.15
N LEU A 353 2.74 3.16 -1.61
CA LEU A 353 1.55 3.49 -2.38
C LEU A 353 1.86 4.51 -3.49
N ALA A 354 2.62 5.56 -3.19
CA ALA A 354 3.04 6.53 -4.19
C ALA A 354 3.92 5.88 -5.29
N ALA A 355 4.77 4.91 -4.94
CA ALA A 355 5.54 4.13 -5.90
C ALA A 355 4.63 3.32 -6.85
N GLY A 356 3.64 2.61 -6.31
CA GLY A 356 2.68 1.86 -7.10
C GLY A 356 1.81 2.75 -8.01
N LEU A 357 1.47 3.97 -7.56
CA LEU A 357 0.76 4.97 -8.36
C LEU A 357 1.61 5.48 -9.52
N ALA A 358 2.91 5.74 -9.28
CA ALA A 358 3.84 6.19 -10.32
C ALA A 358 4.02 5.16 -11.43
N LEU A 359 3.94 3.86 -11.13
CA LEU A 359 4.03 2.77 -12.09
C LEU A 359 2.81 2.64 -13.02
N ARG A 360 1.71 3.34 -12.76
CA ARG A 360 0.53 3.31 -13.65
C ARG A 360 0.84 3.85 -15.04
N GLY A 361 1.82 4.74 -15.19
CA GLY A 361 2.24 5.29 -16.47
C GLY A 361 2.93 4.31 -17.44
N GLU A 362 3.41 3.16 -16.95
CA GLU A 362 4.04 2.11 -17.76
C GLU A 362 3.07 1.03 -18.25
N ALA A 363 1.87 0.95 -17.70
CA ALA A 363 0.91 -0.14 -17.96
C ALA A 363 0.17 -0.04 -19.32
N HIS A 364 0.71 0.68 -20.29
CA HIS A 364 0.19 0.81 -21.65
C HIS A 364 1.16 0.20 -22.67
N GLY A 365 1.64 -0.99 -22.37
CA GLY A 365 2.35 -1.86 -23.28
C GLY A 365 1.71 -3.24 -23.34
#